data_dd30c082ba4ca2a105c68d48d3705f92
#
_entry.id   dd30c082ba4ca2a105c68d48d3705f92
#
_cell.length_a   1.000
_cell.length_b   1.000
_cell.length_c   1.000
_cell.angle_alpha   90.00
_cell.angle_beta   90.00
_cell.angle_gamma   90.00
#
_symmetry.space_group_name_H-M   'P 1'
#
loop_
_entity.id
_entity.type
_entity.pdbx_description
1 polymer ?
#
loop_
_entity_poly.entity_id
_entity_poly.type
_entity_poly.pdbx_seq_one_letter_code
_entity_poly.pdbx_strand_id
1 'polypeptide(L)'
;MVLLYAIPSHFNHVIFDLFWGYPSHGCDYLDASCLAFNGKTYNNVVDYRNRAFSGNSIWHSGDVMDSSKRIGHHTIEVRLKDLPASVTRLFFTLSAWNSPTIAHYPNPSLKFFEASNKSKDLCSTTFTHARHSQAVIMCYVARTGAQWKIYNCGKLSAGNAKNYKPLISTIQSLADI
;
A
#
# COMPACT_ATOMS: atom_id res chain seq x y z
N MET A 1 11.46 11.48 -6.06
CA MET A 1 10.43 10.44 -6.37
C MET A 1 9.49 10.93 -7.44
N VAL A 2 8.91 10.00 -8.23
CA VAL A 2 8.08 10.35 -9.39
C VAL A 2 6.62 10.48 -8.98
N LEU A 3 5.99 11.61 -9.31
CA LEU A 3 4.54 11.80 -9.13
C LEU A 3 3.79 10.87 -10.07
N LEU A 4 2.92 10.02 -9.51
CA LEU A 4 2.01 9.16 -10.27
C LEU A 4 0.66 9.83 -10.54
N TYR A 5 0.10 10.48 -9.53
CA TYR A 5 -1.22 11.05 -9.62
C TYR A 5 -1.45 12.17 -8.60
N ALA A 6 -2.01 13.28 -9.04
CA ALA A 6 -2.52 14.33 -8.15
C ALA A 6 -4.00 14.11 -7.93
N ILE A 7 -4.40 13.78 -6.71
CA ILE A 7 -5.80 13.43 -6.41
C ILE A 7 -6.64 14.71 -6.45
N PRO A 8 -7.70 14.75 -7.27
CA PRO A 8 -8.60 15.90 -7.30
C PRO A 8 -9.16 16.22 -5.91
N SER A 9 -9.27 17.48 -5.54
CA SER A 9 -9.70 17.91 -4.21
C SER A 9 -11.12 17.50 -3.86
N HIS A 10 -11.98 17.22 -4.85
CA HIS A 10 -13.34 16.73 -4.64
C HIS A 10 -13.42 15.22 -4.34
N PHE A 11 -12.36 14.45 -4.61
CA PHE A 11 -12.31 13.04 -4.23
C PHE A 11 -12.22 12.92 -2.72
N ASN A 12 -12.99 12.00 -2.16
CA ASN A 12 -12.90 11.66 -0.74
C ASN A 12 -12.65 10.18 -0.53
N HIS A 13 -13.49 9.32 -1.09
CA HIS A 13 -13.39 7.88 -0.90
C HIS A 13 -12.60 7.28 -2.08
N VAL A 14 -11.37 6.86 -1.79
CA VAL A 14 -10.45 6.29 -2.77
C VAL A 14 -10.01 4.89 -2.34
N ILE A 15 -9.59 4.09 -3.32
CA ILE A 15 -9.21 2.69 -3.10
C ILE A 15 -7.83 2.45 -3.69
N PHE A 16 -6.97 1.84 -2.89
CA PHE A 16 -5.69 1.28 -3.29
C PHE A 16 -5.84 -0.24 -3.32
N ASP A 17 -5.69 -0.85 -4.50
CA ASP A 17 -5.70 -2.29 -4.68
C ASP A 17 -4.27 -2.78 -4.88
N LEU A 18 -3.76 -3.49 -3.88
CA LEU A 18 -2.42 -4.07 -3.88
C LEU A 18 -2.58 -5.56 -4.17
N PHE A 19 -1.99 -6.02 -5.27
CA PHE A 19 -2.23 -7.38 -5.75
C PHE A 19 -0.95 -8.06 -6.25
N TRP A 20 -1.02 -9.38 -6.35
CA TRP A 20 0.08 -10.26 -6.74
C TRP A 20 -0.46 -11.49 -7.47
N GLY A 21 0.39 -12.12 -8.28
CA GLY A 21 0.09 -13.44 -8.83
C GLY A 21 0.36 -14.54 -7.81
N TYR A 22 -0.34 -15.66 -7.93
CA TYR A 22 -0.06 -16.84 -7.13
C TYR A 22 1.33 -17.41 -7.45
N PRO A 23 2.02 -18.05 -6.48
CA PRO A 23 3.19 -18.87 -6.75
C PRO A 23 2.85 -19.97 -7.76
N SER A 24 3.89 -20.56 -8.38
CA SER A 24 3.73 -21.62 -9.39
C SER A 24 2.94 -22.83 -8.87
N HIS A 25 3.01 -23.10 -7.57
CA HIS A 25 2.28 -24.18 -6.90
C HIS A 25 1.38 -23.62 -5.81
N GLY A 26 0.08 -23.96 -5.89
CA GLY A 26 -0.91 -23.55 -4.89
C GLY A 26 -1.30 -22.09 -4.93
N CYS A 27 -1.79 -21.59 -3.81
CA CYS A 27 -2.01 -20.18 -3.54
C CYS A 27 -1.30 -19.79 -2.24
N ASP A 28 -0.80 -18.59 -2.18
CA ASP A 28 -0.14 -18.06 -0.98
C ASP A 28 -0.35 -16.55 -0.92
N TYR A 29 -0.04 -15.96 0.22
CA TYR A 29 -0.41 -14.59 0.53
C TYR A 29 0.81 -13.69 0.64
N LEU A 30 0.72 -12.50 0.05
CA LEU A 30 1.46 -11.34 0.51
C LEU A 30 0.58 -10.53 1.46
N ASP A 31 1.21 -9.73 2.31
CA ASP A 31 0.50 -8.83 3.19
C ASP A 31 0.62 -7.40 2.66
N ALA A 32 -0.53 -6.83 2.30
CA ALA A 32 -0.63 -5.40 2.02
C ALA A 32 -0.85 -4.64 3.32
N SER A 33 -0.16 -3.52 3.47
CA SER A 33 -0.28 -2.67 4.65
C SER A 33 -0.26 -1.19 4.26
N CYS A 34 -0.94 -0.37 5.05
CA CYS A 34 -0.88 1.07 4.96
C CYS A 34 -0.29 1.62 6.27
N LEU A 35 0.90 2.19 6.20
CA LEU A 35 1.56 2.81 7.34
C LEU A 35 1.30 4.33 7.32
N ALA A 36 0.70 4.84 8.39
CA ALA A 36 0.37 6.25 8.54
C ALA A 36 1.48 6.99 9.31
N PHE A 37 1.84 8.17 8.82
CA PHE A 37 2.91 9.00 9.37
C PHE A 37 2.48 10.47 9.51
N ASN A 38 3.09 11.14 10.48
CA ASN A 38 3.17 12.59 10.57
C ASN A 38 4.60 13.01 10.21
N GLY A 39 4.81 13.53 9.00
CA GLY A 39 6.18 13.71 8.50
C GLY A 39 6.92 12.38 8.51
N LYS A 40 8.02 12.30 9.26
CA LYS A 40 8.80 11.06 9.46
C LYS A 40 8.45 10.29 10.73
N THR A 41 7.48 10.77 11.50
CA THR A 41 7.06 10.11 12.74
C THR A 41 5.98 9.08 12.44
N TYR A 42 6.27 7.81 12.72
CA TYR A 42 5.31 6.72 12.60
C TYR A 42 4.12 6.94 13.54
N ASN A 43 2.92 6.73 13.03
CA ASN A 43 1.68 6.88 13.78
C ASN A 43 1.00 5.52 14.00
N ASN A 44 0.63 4.83 12.91
CA ASN A 44 -0.12 3.58 13.00
C ASN A 44 0.04 2.77 11.70
N VAL A 45 -0.37 1.50 11.74
CA VAL A 45 -0.46 0.63 10.57
C VAL A 45 -1.87 0.05 10.47
N VAL A 46 -2.38 -0.01 9.24
CA VAL A 46 -3.61 -0.74 8.88
C VAL A 46 -3.19 -1.94 8.04
N ASP A 47 -3.57 -3.13 8.52
CA ASP A 47 -3.21 -4.42 7.92
C ASP A 47 -4.34 -5.45 8.15
N TYR A 48 -4.07 -6.72 7.88
CA TYR A 48 -5.03 -7.80 8.05
C TYR A 48 -5.54 -7.97 9.49
N ARG A 49 -4.76 -7.57 10.51
CA ARG A 49 -5.15 -7.64 11.92
C ARG A 49 -5.78 -6.35 12.43
N ASN A 50 -5.18 -5.23 12.07
CA ASN A 50 -5.65 -3.89 12.44
C ASN A 50 -6.32 -3.25 11.22
N ARG A 51 -7.55 -3.66 10.93
CA ARG A 51 -8.23 -3.39 9.65
C ARG A 51 -8.83 -2.00 9.55
N ALA A 52 -8.86 -1.23 10.62
CA ALA A 52 -9.46 0.10 10.64
C ALA A 52 -8.61 1.10 11.40
N PHE A 53 -8.64 2.36 10.95
CA PHE A 53 -7.97 3.48 11.61
C PHE A 53 -8.91 4.69 11.67
N SER A 54 -8.95 5.34 12.83
CA SER A 54 -9.63 6.62 13.05
C SER A 54 -11.01 6.72 12.38
N GLY A 55 -12.03 6.08 12.98
CA GLY A 55 -13.41 6.10 12.47
C GLY A 55 -13.58 5.52 11.07
N ASN A 56 -12.79 4.50 10.71
CA ASN A 56 -12.73 3.89 9.38
C ASN A 56 -12.26 4.86 8.28
N SER A 57 -11.47 5.86 8.62
CA SER A 57 -10.84 6.73 7.63
C SER A 57 -9.85 5.98 6.74
N ILE A 58 -9.26 4.88 7.26
CA ILE A 58 -8.55 3.86 6.48
C ILE A 58 -9.15 2.50 6.84
N TRP A 59 -9.44 1.68 5.83
CA TRP A 59 -10.03 0.37 6.04
C TRP A 59 -9.43 -0.68 5.10
N HIS A 60 -9.11 -1.84 5.65
CA HIS A 60 -8.45 -2.95 4.94
C HIS A 60 -9.45 -4.09 4.71
N SER A 61 -9.50 -4.61 3.48
CA SER A 61 -10.45 -5.67 3.08
C SER A 61 -10.20 -7.02 3.75
N GLY A 62 -8.96 -7.28 4.19
CA GLY A 62 -8.47 -8.63 4.41
C GLY A 62 -8.15 -9.33 3.09
N ASP A 63 -7.87 -10.63 3.16
CA ASP A 63 -7.51 -11.43 1.98
C ASP A 63 -8.66 -11.54 1.00
N VAL A 64 -8.40 -11.22 -0.26
CA VAL A 64 -9.32 -11.42 -1.38
C VAL A 64 -8.59 -12.24 -2.44
N MET A 65 -9.03 -13.49 -2.63
CA MET A 65 -8.36 -14.46 -3.49
C MET A 65 -9.23 -14.78 -4.70
N ASP A 66 -8.73 -14.47 -5.90
CA ASP A 66 -9.36 -14.84 -7.17
C ASP A 66 -8.62 -16.05 -7.76
N SER A 67 -9.13 -17.24 -7.45
CA SER A 67 -8.51 -18.48 -7.89
C SER A 67 -8.60 -18.69 -9.40
N SER A 68 -9.61 -18.11 -10.06
CA SER A 68 -9.78 -18.23 -11.51
C SER A 68 -8.68 -17.48 -12.27
N LYS A 69 -8.29 -16.34 -11.78
CA LYS A 69 -7.21 -15.52 -12.32
C LYS A 69 -5.85 -15.78 -11.68
N ARG A 70 -5.82 -16.59 -10.63
CA ARG A 70 -4.64 -16.85 -9.79
C ARG A 70 -3.99 -15.54 -9.28
N ILE A 71 -4.84 -14.66 -8.75
CA ILE A 71 -4.45 -13.36 -8.21
C ILE A 71 -4.98 -13.25 -6.78
N GLY A 72 -4.09 -12.86 -5.86
CA GLY A 72 -4.46 -12.41 -4.53
C GLY A 72 -4.37 -10.90 -4.43
N HIS A 73 -5.26 -10.28 -3.66
CA HIS A 73 -5.18 -8.85 -3.42
C HIS A 73 -5.77 -8.45 -2.06
N HIS A 74 -5.30 -7.29 -1.58
CA HIS A 74 -5.92 -6.54 -0.50
C HIS A 74 -6.34 -5.18 -1.04
N THR A 75 -7.58 -4.78 -0.76
CA THR A 75 -8.00 -3.41 -1.04
C THR A 75 -7.92 -2.60 0.25
N ILE A 76 -7.32 -1.42 0.15
CA ILE A 76 -7.23 -0.47 1.27
C ILE A 76 -7.99 0.77 0.86
N GLU A 77 -9.10 1.01 1.54
CA GLU A 77 -9.95 2.18 1.31
C GLU A 77 -9.50 3.32 2.20
N VAL A 78 -9.47 4.53 1.64
CA VAL A 78 -9.10 5.75 2.36
C VAL A 78 -10.17 6.81 2.14
N ARG A 79 -10.67 7.38 3.25
CA ARG A 79 -11.53 8.57 3.25
C ARG A 79 -10.67 9.78 3.58
N LEU A 80 -10.18 10.43 2.54
CA LEU A 80 -9.13 11.46 2.66
C LEU A 80 -9.52 12.62 3.57
N LYS A 81 -10.79 13.03 3.56
CA LYS A 81 -11.30 14.15 4.36
C LYS A 81 -11.50 13.79 5.84
N ASP A 82 -11.59 12.49 6.14
CA ASP A 82 -11.79 11.99 7.50
C ASP A 82 -10.45 11.68 8.20
N LEU A 83 -9.33 11.75 7.46
CA LEU A 83 -8.01 11.54 8.06
C LEU A 83 -7.67 12.64 9.06
N PRO A 84 -7.17 12.29 10.25
CA PRO A 84 -6.69 13.28 11.21
C PRO A 84 -5.63 14.21 10.60
N ALA A 85 -5.59 15.45 11.06
CA ALA A 85 -4.58 16.42 10.61
C ALA A 85 -3.14 15.95 10.89
N SER A 86 -2.98 15.12 11.92
CA SER A 86 -1.70 14.48 12.27
C SER A 86 -1.24 13.41 11.26
N VAL A 87 -2.10 12.97 10.34
CA VAL A 87 -1.70 12.08 9.25
C VAL A 87 -1.38 12.92 8.04
N THR A 88 -0.10 13.02 7.71
CA THR A 88 0.37 13.80 6.57
C THR A 88 0.88 12.93 5.42
N ARG A 89 1.16 11.63 5.72
CA ARG A 89 1.65 10.67 4.73
C ARG A 89 1.11 9.28 5.00
N LEU A 90 0.83 8.55 3.91
CA LEU A 90 0.46 7.14 3.93
C LEU A 90 1.42 6.38 3.02
N PHE A 91 1.98 5.27 3.52
CA PHE A 91 2.87 4.40 2.75
C PHE A 91 2.20 3.05 2.54
N PHE A 92 2.10 2.62 1.29
CA PHE A 92 1.48 1.35 0.91
C PHE A 92 2.58 0.32 0.60
N THR A 93 2.51 -0.83 1.27
CA THR A 93 3.55 -1.85 1.22
C THR A 93 2.98 -3.23 0.92
N LEU A 94 3.76 -4.06 0.25
CA LEU A 94 3.56 -5.50 0.18
C LEU A 94 4.74 -6.21 0.85
N SER A 95 4.47 -7.28 1.59
CA SER A 95 5.52 -8.06 2.24
C SER A 95 5.19 -9.55 2.28
N ALA A 96 6.22 -10.39 2.33
CA ALA A 96 6.09 -11.82 2.47
C ALA A 96 6.07 -12.23 3.95
N TRP A 97 5.12 -13.09 4.31
CA TRP A 97 4.93 -13.55 5.70
C TRP A 97 5.99 -14.53 6.16
N ASN A 98 6.20 -15.62 5.42
CA ASN A 98 7.14 -16.68 5.79
C ASN A 98 8.39 -16.72 4.93
N SER A 99 8.34 -16.16 3.72
CA SER A 99 9.47 -16.14 2.81
C SER A 99 10.40 -14.97 3.12
N PRO A 100 11.73 -15.14 2.97
CA PRO A 100 12.66 -14.02 3.06
C PRO A 100 12.56 -13.05 1.88
N THR A 101 11.88 -13.46 0.79
CA THR A 101 11.70 -12.62 -0.41
C THR A 101 10.31 -12.79 -1.02
N ILE A 102 9.92 -11.81 -1.84
CA ILE A 102 8.70 -11.83 -2.64
C ILE A 102 8.90 -12.62 -3.96
N ALA A 103 10.03 -13.28 -4.15
CA ALA A 103 10.44 -13.89 -5.43
C ALA A 103 9.42 -14.87 -6.04
N HIS A 104 8.62 -15.54 -5.22
CA HIS A 104 7.64 -16.54 -5.65
C HIS A 104 6.31 -15.95 -6.10
N TYR A 105 6.10 -14.65 -5.92
CA TYR A 105 4.83 -13.96 -6.20
C TYR A 105 5.02 -13.08 -7.45
N PRO A 106 4.53 -13.52 -8.63
CA PRO A 106 4.71 -12.74 -9.85
C PRO A 106 3.89 -11.43 -9.80
N ASN A 107 4.45 -10.40 -10.42
CA ASN A 107 3.79 -9.12 -10.70
C ASN A 107 3.16 -8.42 -9.48
N PRO A 108 3.91 -8.20 -8.38
CA PRO A 108 3.40 -7.35 -7.30
C PRO A 108 3.07 -5.97 -7.86
N SER A 109 1.84 -5.53 -7.69
CA SER A 109 1.28 -4.39 -8.41
C SER A 109 0.34 -3.57 -7.54
N LEU A 110 0.12 -2.33 -7.96
CA LEU A 110 -0.79 -1.38 -7.34
C LEU A 110 -1.73 -0.82 -8.40
N LYS A 111 -3.01 -0.71 -8.06
CA LYS A 111 -3.99 0.11 -8.77
C LYS A 111 -4.60 1.13 -7.82
N PHE A 112 -4.96 2.27 -8.35
CA PHE A 112 -5.67 3.33 -7.63
C PHE A 112 -6.90 3.76 -8.41
N PHE A 113 -8.02 3.89 -7.71
CA PHE A 113 -9.27 4.36 -8.31
C PHE A 113 -10.18 5.03 -7.27
N GLU A 114 -11.15 5.78 -7.76
CA GLU A 114 -12.20 6.34 -6.91
C GLU A 114 -13.25 5.26 -6.61
N ALA A 115 -13.75 5.22 -5.37
CA ALA A 115 -14.71 4.20 -4.93
C ALA A 115 -16.02 4.22 -5.73
N SER A 116 -16.44 5.36 -6.25
CA SER A 116 -17.64 5.50 -7.08
C SER A 116 -17.46 5.00 -8.52
N ASN A 117 -16.21 4.78 -8.97
CA ASN A 117 -15.91 4.30 -10.33
C ASN A 117 -14.78 3.28 -10.31
N LYS A 118 -15.06 2.10 -9.78
CA LYS A 118 -14.09 1.00 -9.63
C LYS A 118 -13.64 0.38 -10.96
N SER A 119 -14.32 0.67 -12.06
CA SER A 119 -13.94 0.17 -13.39
C SER A 119 -12.86 1.00 -14.06
N LYS A 120 -12.51 2.16 -13.52
CA LYS A 120 -11.53 3.09 -14.09
C LYS A 120 -10.30 3.20 -13.19
N ASP A 121 -9.22 2.53 -13.58
CA ASP A 121 -7.92 2.73 -12.94
C ASP A 121 -7.39 4.13 -13.27
N LEU A 122 -7.11 4.93 -12.23
CA LEU A 122 -6.57 6.28 -12.38
C LEU A 122 -5.05 6.28 -12.45
N CYS A 123 -4.41 5.34 -11.76
CA CYS A 123 -3.02 4.98 -11.98
C CYS A 123 -2.78 3.52 -11.61
N SER A 124 -1.79 2.91 -12.24
CA SER A 124 -1.36 1.55 -11.91
C SER A 124 0.15 1.42 -12.12
N THR A 125 0.78 0.53 -11.37
CA THR A 125 2.20 0.24 -11.51
C THR A 125 2.52 -1.17 -11.04
N THR A 126 3.56 -1.79 -11.61
CA THR A 126 4.05 -3.13 -11.27
C THR A 126 5.50 -3.05 -10.82
N PHE A 127 5.84 -3.81 -9.78
CA PHE A 127 7.14 -3.76 -9.10
C PHE A 127 7.90 -5.07 -9.29
N THR A 128 8.31 -5.39 -10.53
CA THR A 128 9.01 -6.64 -10.85
C THR A 128 10.34 -6.81 -10.11
N HIS A 129 11.02 -5.72 -9.78
CA HIS A 129 12.26 -5.73 -9.01
C HIS A 129 12.05 -6.10 -7.53
N ALA A 130 10.82 -6.08 -7.02
CA ALA A 130 10.50 -6.41 -5.63
C ALA A 130 10.86 -7.86 -5.25
N ARG A 131 11.03 -8.75 -6.23
CA ARG A 131 11.45 -10.15 -6.02
C ARG A 131 12.74 -10.32 -5.21
N HIS A 132 13.55 -9.28 -5.08
CA HIS A 132 14.83 -9.33 -4.39
C HIS A 132 14.76 -8.99 -2.89
N SER A 133 13.56 -8.74 -2.36
CA SER A 133 13.40 -8.33 -0.96
C SER A 133 12.20 -9.01 -0.31
N GLN A 134 12.15 -8.94 1.03
CA GLN A 134 11.02 -9.41 1.82
C GLN A 134 9.81 -8.48 1.70
N ALA A 135 10.03 -7.20 1.49
CA ALA A 135 9.01 -6.18 1.37
C ALA A 135 9.35 -5.14 0.31
N VAL A 136 8.33 -4.50 -0.22
CA VAL A 136 8.45 -3.33 -1.09
C VAL A 136 7.52 -2.23 -0.60
N ILE A 137 8.05 -1.01 -0.48
CA ILE A 137 7.26 0.21 -0.30
C ILE A 137 6.87 0.65 -1.70
N MET A 138 5.62 0.42 -2.08
CA MET A 138 5.14 0.58 -3.46
C MET A 138 4.96 2.04 -3.82
N CYS A 139 4.18 2.73 -3.01
CA CYS A 139 3.93 4.16 -3.18
C CYS A 139 3.73 4.83 -1.83
N TYR A 140 3.79 6.15 -1.85
CA TYR A 140 3.30 6.93 -0.73
C TYR A 140 2.39 8.06 -1.21
N VAL A 141 1.49 8.45 -0.33
CA VAL A 141 0.53 9.52 -0.57
C VAL A 141 0.84 10.62 0.43
N ALA A 142 1.09 11.82 -0.06
CA ALA A 142 1.46 12.96 0.77
C ALA A 142 0.42 14.07 0.68
N ARG A 143 0.11 14.67 1.83
CA ARG A 143 -0.73 15.86 1.91
C ARG A 143 0.12 17.10 1.62
N THR A 144 -0.30 17.86 0.64
CA THR A 144 0.30 19.16 0.28
C THR A 144 -0.81 20.21 0.33
N GLY A 145 -0.89 20.96 1.44
CA GLY A 145 -2.05 21.81 1.70
C GLY A 145 -3.33 20.99 1.83
N ALA A 146 -4.34 21.30 1.04
CA ALA A 146 -5.60 20.58 0.98
C ALA A 146 -5.59 19.42 -0.04
N GLN A 147 -4.51 19.24 -0.79
CA GLN A 147 -4.41 18.23 -1.85
C GLN A 147 -3.55 17.05 -1.42
N TRP A 148 -3.96 15.84 -1.87
CA TRP A 148 -3.17 14.64 -1.74
C TRP A 148 -2.55 14.26 -3.08
N LYS A 149 -1.30 13.78 -3.04
CA LYS A 149 -0.56 13.35 -4.23
C LYS A 149 0.03 11.98 -4.01
N ILE A 150 -0.05 11.12 -5.02
CA ILE A 150 0.52 9.77 -5.01
C ILE A 150 1.87 9.80 -5.73
N TYR A 151 2.88 9.27 -5.06
CA TYR A 151 4.24 9.16 -5.60
C TYR A 151 4.67 7.70 -5.70
N ASN A 152 5.32 7.36 -6.81
CA ASN A 152 5.98 6.07 -6.95
C ASN A 152 7.17 5.99 -5.99
N CYS A 153 7.29 4.89 -5.27
CA CYS A 153 8.42 4.66 -4.39
C CYS A 153 9.28 3.49 -4.89
N GLY A 154 8.73 2.29 -4.97
CA GLY A 154 9.43 1.09 -5.40
C GLY A 154 10.64 0.73 -4.54
N LYS A 155 10.68 1.19 -3.29
CA LYS A 155 11.81 0.99 -2.39
C LYS A 155 11.75 -0.39 -1.75
N LEU A 156 12.83 -1.16 -1.91
CA LEU A 156 12.98 -2.47 -1.29
C LEU A 156 13.28 -2.34 0.20
N SER A 157 12.76 -3.27 1.00
CA SER A 157 12.95 -3.28 2.44
C SER A 157 12.95 -4.70 2.99
N ALA A 158 13.58 -4.88 4.14
CA ALA A 158 13.29 -5.98 5.04
C ALA A 158 12.02 -5.68 5.85
N GLY A 159 11.51 -6.67 6.56
CA GLY A 159 10.33 -6.54 7.40
C GLY A 159 9.07 -7.07 6.74
N ASN A 160 8.06 -7.28 7.56
CA ASN A 160 6.76 -7.80 7.15
C ASN A 160 5.69 -7.46 8.20
N ALA A 161 4.47 -8.00 8.02
CA ALA A 161 3.36 -7.78 8.95
C ALA A 161 3.54 -8.41 10.35
N LYS A 162 4.58 -9.23 10.56
CA LYS A 162 5.00 -9.69 11.91
C LYS A 162 5.88 -8.65 12.60
N ASN A 163 6.66 -7.89 11.85
CA ASN A 163 7.62 -6.94 12.37
C ASN A 163 7.82 -5.77 11.39
N TYR A 164 7.15 -4.67 11.66
CA TYR A 164 7.23 -3.46 10.85
C TYR A 164 8.47 -2.59 11.11
N LYS A 165 9.28 -2.87 12.13
CA LYS A 165 10.45 -2.02 12.47
C LYS A 165 11.38 -1.77 11.29
N PRO A 166 11.79 -2.79 10.48
CA PRO A 166 12.63 -2.53 9.33
C PRO A 166 11.95 -1.66 8.25
N LEU A 167 10.65 -1.88 8.01
CA LEU A 167 9.86 -1.06 7.06
C LEU A 167 9.78 0.40 7.52
N ILE A 168 9.49 0.63 8.80
CA ILE A 168 9.45 1.97 9.39
C ILE A 168 10.82 2.66 9.24
N SER A 169 11.92 1.95 9.55
CA SER A 169 13.27 2.49 9.39
C SER A 169 13.59 2.85 7.94
N THR A 170 13.20 2.00 7.00
CA THR A 170 13.39 2.27 5.56
C THR A 170 12.60 3.50 5.13
N ILE A 171 11.34 3.63 5.55
CA ILE A 171 10.51 4.81 5.27
C ILE A 171 11.17 6.08 5.83
N GLN A 172 11.61 6.04 7.09
CA GLN A 172 12.25 7.18 7.75
C GLN A 172 13.55 7.62 7.08
N SER A 173 14.23 6.70 6.38
CA SER A 173 15.47 6.99 5.65
C SER A 173 15.25 7.61 4.26
N LEU A 174 14.01 7.66 3.77
CA LEU A 174 13.71 8.25 2.47
C LEU A 174 14.00 9.77 2.49
N ALA A 175 14.75 10.24 1.49
CA ALA A 175 15.27 11.62 1.49
C ALA A 175 14.18 12.68 1.27
N ASP A 176 13.22 12.37 0.44
CA ASP A 176 12.27 13.36 -0.12
C ASP A 176 10.84 13.25 0.43
N ILE A 177 10.71 12.87 1.69
CA ILE A 177 9.40 12.76 2.35
C ILE A 177 9.24 13.79 3.47
#